data_b20809306fe8e5db581fe740c7ff0565
#
_entry.id   b20809306fe8e5db581fe740c7ff0565
#
_cell.length_a   1.000
_cell.length_b   1.000
_cell.length_c   1.000
_cell.angle_alpha   90.00
_cell.angle_beta   90.00
_cell.angle_gamma   90.00
#
_symmetry.space_group_name_H-M   'P 1'
#
loop_
_entity.id
_entity.type
_entity.pdbx_description
1 polymer ?
#
loop_
_entity_poly.entity_id
_entity_poly.type
_entity_poly.pdbx_seq_one_letter_code
_entity_poly.pdbx_strand_id
1 'polypeptide(L)'
;MFKEFIKQKIKKEKFHPGILGFFINYNFLIRKSIKSAIKNNSDHLSGSLLDFGCGTKPYKKLFVNSKEYIGVDYKIEGRDQNYNEVDEFYDGKKIPFENERFDSLLCTEVLEHVFNIDELLKEFNRVLKKNGKALITTPFMWEEHEMPHDFARYTTTALKHLYQKNGFKVVENFKTGNYIEVIFQFNLNYIKNILPDNKNVRQVFLIPFIIFFNFFGVLFSLLLPVDKTAYFNNVFLLEKTE
;
A
#
# COMPACT_ATOMS: atom_id res chain seq x y z
N MET A 1 4.00 21.33 -22.58
CA MET A 1 2.60 20.94 -22.32
C MET A 1 2.34 19.46 -22.60
N PHE A 2 2.48 18.94 -23.84
CA PHE A 2 2.18 17.52 -24.16
C PHE A 2 3.08 16.50 -23.42
N LYS A 3 4.40 16.73 -23.36
CA LYS A 3 5.35 15.86 -22.61
C LYS A 3 5.00 15.80 -21.12
N GLU A 4 4.61 16.90 -20.51
CA GLU A 4 4.26 16.98 -19.09
C GLU A 4 2.94 16.25 -18.81
N PHE A 5 1.96 16.38 -19.69
CA PHE A 5 0.70 15.62 -19.63
C PHE A 5 0.96 14.08 -19.66
N ILE A 6 1.80 13.62 -20.59
CA ILE A 6 2.17 12.20 -20.68
C ILE A 6 2.86 11.73 -19.39
N LYS A 7 3.82 12.50 -18.88
CA LYS A 7 4.54 12.19 -17.64
C LYS A 7 3.61 12.08 -16.43
N GLN A 8 2.66 13.01 -16.30
CA GLN A 8 1.64 12.96 -15.24
C GLN A 8 0.73 11.73 -15.40
N LYS A 9 0.32 11.38 -16.63
CA LYS A 9 -0.49 10.19 -16.88
C LYS A 9 0.26 8.91 -16.50
N ILE A 10 1.52 8.79 -16.89
CA ILE A 10 2.37 7.64 -16.51
C ILE A 10 2.55 7.58 -14.98
N LYS A 11 2.79 8.74 -14.32
CA LYS A 11 2.92 8.80 -12.84
C LYS A 11 1.62 8.34 -12.15
N LYS A 12 0.45 8.71 -12.68
CA LYS A 12 -0.84 8.23 -12.17
C LYS A 12 -0.98 6.71 -12.28
N GLU A 13 -0.57 6.11 -13.39
CA GLU A 13 -0.67 4.66 -13.62
C GLU A 13 0.19 3.84 -12.64
N LYS A 14 1.15 4.46 -11.95
CA LYS A 14 1.97 3.79 -10.92
C LYS A 14 1.14 3.31 -9.73
N PHE A 15 0.19 4.13 -9.25
CA PHE A 15 -0.65 3.83 -8.08
C PHE A 15 -2.12 3.57 -8.46
N HIS A 16 -2.57 4.10 -9.60
CA HIS A 16 -3.93 3.94 -10.11
C HIS A 16 -3.91 3.31 -11.49
N PRO A 17 -3.42 2.07 -11.64
CA PRO A 17 -3.32 1.47 -12.94
C PRO A 17 -4.71 1.32 -13.59
N GLY A 18 -4.80 1.76 -14.84
CA GLY A 18 -5.92 1.60 -15.73
C GLY A 18 -5.49 0.78 -16.96
N ILE A 19 -6.14 1.05 -18.12
CA ILE A 19 -5.79 0.38 -19.38
C ILE A 19 -4.33 0.64 -19.77
N LEU A 20 -3.85 1.88 -19.66
CA LEU A 20 -2.45 2.17 -19.98
C LEU A 20 -1.49 1.45 -19.01
N GLY A 21 -1.81 1.41 -17.72
CA GLY A 21 -1.01 0.69 -16.72
C GLY A 21 -0.90 -0.79 -17.02
N PHE A 22 -1.93 -1.41 -17.59
CA PHE A 22 -1.89 -2.81 -18.01
C PHE A 22 -0.72 -3.10 -18.98
N PHE A 23 -0.39 -2.16 -19.86
CA PHE A 23 0.67 -2.32 -20.87
C PHE A 23 2.05 -1.86 -20.41
N ILE A 24 2.15 -0.96 -19.40
CA ILE A 24 3.43 -0.31 -19.07
C ILE A 24 3.84 -0.47 -17.60
N ASN A 25 2.94 -0.86 -16.70
CA ASN A 25 3.23 -0.98 -15.28
C ASN A 25 3.56 -2.43 -14.92
N TYR A 26 4.82 -2.70 -14.60
CA TYR A 26 5.26 -4.04 -14.19
C TYR A 26 4.68 -4.49 -12.82
N ASN A 27 4.14 -3.56 -12.03
CA ASN A 27 3.44 -3.84 -10.77
C ASN A 27 1.90 -3.79 -10.95
N PHE A 28 1.39 -3.98 -12.16
CA PHE A 28 -0.03 -3.82 -12.46
C PHE A 28 -0.93 -4.69 -11.56
N LEU A 29 -0.62 -5.97 -11.41
CA LEU A 29 -1.47 -6.92 -10.68
C LEU A 29 -1.60 -6.51 -9.20
N ILE A 30 -0.49 -6.28 -8.51
CA ILE A 30 -0.51 -5.86 -7.10
C ILE A 30 -1.13 -4.46 -6.94
N ARG A 31 -0.76 -3.48 -7.76
CA ARG A 31 -1.26 -2.11 -7.63
C ARG A 31 -2.75 -1.99 -7.93
N LYS A 32 -3.26 -2.75 -8.90
CA LYS A 32 -4.69 -2.88 -9.17
C LYS A 32 -5.44 -3.42 -7.96
N SER A 33 -4.91 -4.48 -7.34
CA SER A 33 -5.56 -5.13 -6.20
C SER A 33 -5.57 -4.26 -4.95
N ILE A 34 -4.44 -3.57 -4.62
CA ILE A 34 -4.37 -2.60 -3.50
C ILE A 34 -5.35 -1.44 -3.74
N LYS A 35 -5.30 -0.81 -4.92
CA LYS A 35 -6.23 0.27 -5.26
C LYS A 35 -7.69 -0.14 -5.10
N SER A 36 -8.06 -1.34 -5.57
CA SER A 36 -9.42 -1.86 -5.45
C SER A 36 -9.79 -2.06 -3.98
N ALA A 37 -8.90 -2.63 -3.18
CA ALA A 37 -9.09 -2.83 -1.76
C ALA A 37 -9.33 -1.51 -1.02
N ILE A 38 -8.49 -0.50 -1.26
CA ILE A 38 -8.63 0.83 -0.64
C ILE A 38 -9.93 1.50 -1.09
N LYS A 39 -10.23 1.47 -2.40
CA LYS A 39 -11.45 2.07 -2.94
C LYS A 39 -12.72 1.47 -2.33
N ASN A 40 -12.79 0.14 -2.22
CA ASN A 40 -13.96 -0.57 -1.71
C ASN A 40 -14.18 -0.34 -0.21
N ASN A 41 -13.14 0.12 0.51
CA ASN A 41 -13.21 0.38 1.95
C ASN A 41 -13.12 1.88 2.30
N SER A 42 -12.97 2.76 1.29
CA SER A 42 -12.80 4.19 1.52
C SER A 42 -13.98 4.85 2.24
N ASP A 43 -15.20 4.35 2.05
CA ASP A 43 -16.41 4.87 2.68
C ASP A 43 -16.49 4.59 4.19
N HIS A 44 -15.68 3.65 4.70
CA HIS A 44 -15.56 3.40 6.13
C HIS A 44 -14.72 4.44 6.86
N LEU A 45 -13.92 5.23 6.14
CA LEU A 45 -13.06 6.27 6.68
C LEU A 45 -13.65 7.65 6.38
N SER A 46 -13.94 8.41 7.43
CA SER A 46 -14.58 9.72 7.32
C SER A 46 -14.03 10.69 8.38
N GLY A 47 -14.50 11.94 8.37
CA GLY A 47 -14.08 12.95 9.33
C GLY A 47 -12.64 13.43 9.12
N SER A 48 -11.88 13.62 10.20
CA SER A 48 -10.44 13.91 10.11
C SER A 48 -9.66 12.61 9.91
N LEU A 49 -8.95 12.50 8.79
CA LEU A 49 -8.22 11.31 8.38
C LEU A 49 -6.71 11.55 8.44
N LEU A 50 -6.02 10.66 9.15
CA LEU A 50 -4.57 10.57 9.14
C LEU A 50 -4.13 9.54 8.09
N ASP A 51 -3.29 9.95 7.13
CA ASP A 51 -2.59 9.06 6.18
C ASP A 51 -1.15 8.89 6.66
N PHE A 52 -0.86 7.77 7.30
CA PHE A 52 0.46 7.47 7.85
C PHE A 52 1.32 6.69 6.85
N GLY A 53 2.52 7.18 6.58
CA GLY A 53 3.36 6.74 5.46
C GLY A 53 2.80 7.24 4.13
N CYS A 54 2.34 8.49 4.12
CA CYS A 54 1.51 9.05 3.04
C CYS A 54 2.23 9.18 1.69
N GLY A 55 3.56 9.24 1.67
CA GLY A 55 4.34 9.47 0.46
C GLY A 55 3.85 10.69 -0.32
N THR A 56 3.37 10.45 -1.52
CA THR A 56 2.78 11.49 -2.40
C THR A 56 1.24 11.54 -2.34
N LYS A 57 0.65 11.02 -1.27
CA LYS A 57 -0.81 10.91 -1.05
C LYS A 57 -1.57 10.33 -2.26
N PRO A 58 -1.12 9.20 -2.82
CA PRO A 58 -1.68 8.68 -4.07
C PRO A 58 -3.17 8.37 -3.96
N TYR A 59 -3.67 8.01 -2.79
CA TYR A 59 -5.04 7.56 -2.57
C TYR A 59 -5.99 8.66 -2.05
N LYS A 60 -5.50 9.87 -1.76
CA LYS A 60 -6.29 10.99 -1.20
C LYS A 60 -7.66 11.17 -1.88
N LYS A 61 -7.71 11.09 -3.22
CA LYS A 61 -8.95 11.29 -4.00
C LYS A 61 -10.02 10.21 -3.80
N LEU A 62 -9.69 9.10 -3.16
CA LEU A 62 -10.65 8.03 -2.86
C LEU A 62 -11.46 8.30 -1.59
N PHE A 63 -10.96 9.18 -0.70
CA PHE A 63 -11.56 9.47 0.60
C PHE A 63 -12.41 10.72 0.56
N VAL A 64 -13.50 10.67 -0.22
CA VAL A 64 -14.42 11.81 -0.43
C VAL A 64 -15.22 12.20 0.82
N ASN A 65 -15.33 11.29 1.79
CA ASN A 65 -16.04 11.52 3.04
C ASN A 65 -15.14 12.12 4.15
N SER A 66 -13.82 12.31 3.87
CA SER A 66 -12.93 12.97 4.81
C SER A 66 -13.14 14.49 4.75
N LYS A 67 -13.35 15.11 5.92
CA LYS A 67 -13.43 16.57 6.07
C LYS A 67 -12.04 17.21 6.03
N GLU A 68 -11.07 16.46 6.52
CA GLU A 68 -9.67 16.82 6.60
C GLU A 68 -8.81 15.59 6.25
N TYR A 69 -7.72 15.77 5.54
CA TYR A 69 -6.79 14.70 5.16
C TYR A 69 -5.36 15.16 5.42
N ILE A 70 -4.77 14.62 6.48
CA ILE A 70 -3.42 14.95 6.93
C ILE A 70 -2.50 13.76 6.63
N GLY A 71 -1.41 14.03 5.90
CA GLY A 71 -0.37 13.05 5.59
C GLY A 71 0.84 13.19 6.48
N VAL A 72 1.19 12.09 7.12
CA VAL A 72 2.42 11.97 7.91
C VAL A 72 3.35 10.98 7.25
N ASP A 73 4.65 11.28 7.23
CA ASP A 73 5.67 10.37 6.72
C ASP A 73 6.94 10.42 7.59
N TYR A 74 7.81 9.44 7.41
CA TYR A 74 9.11 9.38 8.05
C TYR A 74 10.18 9.94 7.10
N LYS A 75 11.00 10.87 7.58
CA LYS A 75 12.09 11.43 6.79
C LYS A 75 13.31 10.52 6.84
N ILE A 76 13.58 9.84 5.74
CA ILE A 76 14.78 8.99 5.60
C ILE A 76 15.92 9.86 5.07
N GLU A 77 16.98 10.02 5.86
CA GLU A 77 18.17 10.74 5.44
C GLU A 77 18.86 10.06 4.26
N GLY A 78 19.33 10.86 3.29
CA GLY A 78 20.03 10.35 2.11
C GLY A 78 19.13 9.73 1.03
N ARG A 79 17.81 9.70 1.22
CA ARG A 79 16.87 9.20 0.23
C ARG A 79 16.30 10.35 -0.62
N ASP A 80 16.42 10.24 -1.94
CA ASP A 80 15.77 11.16 -2.90
C ASP A 80 14.26 10.86 -2.97
N GLN A 81 13.54 11.28 -1.94
CA GLN A 81 12.10 11.12 -1.83
C GLN A 81 11.42 12.48 -1.91
N ASN A 82 10.31 12.55 -2.66
CA ASN A 82 9.52 13.78 -2.75
C ASN A 82 8.57 13.91 -1.55
N TYR A 83 8.92 14.80 -0.62
CA TYR A 83 8.12 15.09 0.58
C TYR A 83 7.15 16.28 0.42
N ASN A 84 6.95 16.82 -0.79
CA ASN A 84 6.14 18.02 -1.03
C ASN A 84 4.66 17.87 -0.61
N GLU A 85 4.16 16.65 -0.50
CA GLU A 85 2.78 16.37 -0.10
C GLU A 85 2.66 15.98 1.38
N VAL A 86 3.78 15.88 2.11
CA VAL A 86 3.79 15.54 3.54
C VAL A 86 3.43 16.78 4.34
N ASP A 87 2.47 16.66 5.25
CA ASP A 87 2.07 17.78 6.11
C ASP A 87 2.91 17.82 7.39
N GLU A 88 3.20 16.66 8.00
CA GLU A 88 3.98 16.54 9.23
C GLU A 88 4.91 15.32 9.17
N PHE A 89 6.00 15.36 9.92
CA PHE A 89 6.97 14.26 9.98
C PHE A 89 6.88 13.48 11.29
N TYR A 90 6.91 12.15 11.15
CA TYR A 90 7.06 11.23 12.27
C TYR A 90 8.55 11.09 12.65
N ASP A 91 8.85 11.17 13.93
CA ASP A 91 10.22 11.12 14.47
C ASP A 91 10.72 9.69 14.77
N GLY A 92 9.91 8.67 14.46
CA GLY A 92 10.19 7.28 14.78
C GLY A 92 9.71 6.84 16.17
N LYS A 93 9.14 7.74 16.96
CA LYS A 93 8.68 7.47 18.33
C LYS A 93 7.25 7.92 18.57
N LYS A 94 6.93 9.19 18.23
CA LYS A 94 5.63 9.80 18.51
C LYS A 94 5.04 10.44 17.27
N ILE A 95 3.80 10.14 16.97
CA ILE A 95 3.03 10.85 15.94
C ILE A 95 2.74 12.26 16.46
N PRO A 96 3.06 13.35 15.69
CA PRO A 96 3.08 14.73 16.18
C PRO A 96 1.68 15.34 16.35
N PHE A 97 0.77 14.59 16.94
CA PHE A 97 -0.61 15.02 17.22
C PHE A 97 -1.03 14.61 18.61
N GLU A 98 -2.05 15.30 19.14
CA GLU A 98 -2.67 15.02 20.43
C GLU A 98 -3.44 13.69 20.40
N ASN A 99 -3.76 13.19 21.60
CA ASN A 99 -4.59 12.01 21.75
C ASN A 99 -5.99 12.28 21.13
N GLU A 100 -6.57 11.24 20.54
CA GLU A 100 -7.93 11.26 19.99
C GLU A 100 -8.20 12.40 18.98
N ARG A 101 -7.19 12.70 18.16
CA ARG A 101 -7.27 13.77 17.17
C ARG A 101 -8.04 13.36 15.91
N PHE A 102 -7.94 12.09 15.50
CA PHE A 102 -8.44 11.62 14.21
C PHE A 102 -9.64 10.70 14.33
N ASP A 103 -10.61 10.88 13.43
CA ASP A 103 -11.77 9.98 13.29
C ASP A 103 -11.37 8.70 12.54
N SER A 104 -10.38 8.78 11.66
CA SER A 104 -9.92 7.65 10.85
C SER A 104 -8.43 7.71 10.51
N LEU A 105 -7.86 6.54 10.18
CA LEU A 105 -6.46 6.34 9.84
C LEU A 105 -6.34 5.45 8.61
N LEU A 106 -5.48 5.85 7.69
CA LEU A 106 -5.02 5.05 6.55
C LEU A 106 -3.53 4.74 6.75
N CYS A 107 -3.12 3.49 6.54
CA CYS A 107 -1.72 3.09 6.52
C CYS A 107 -1.51 2.04 5.44
N THR A 108 -0.78 2.38 4.38
CA THR A 108 -0.67 1.51 3.20
C THR A 108 0.78 1.17 2.90
N GLU A 109 1.13 -0.12 3.03
CA GLU A 109 2.48 -0.63 2.72
C GLU A 109 3.57 0.13 3.52
N VAL A 110 3.43 0.13 4.85
CA VAL A 110 4.33 0.81 5.79
C VAL A 110 4.80 -0.11 6.91
N LEU A 111 3.93 -1.00 7.43
CA LEU A 111 4.24 -1.77 8.63
C LEU A 111 5.43 -2.71 8.44
N GLU A 112 5.71 -3.14 7.22
CA GLU A 112 6.91 -3.92 6.86
C GLU A 112 8.20 -3.16 7.09
N HIS A 113 8.15 -1.82 7.06
CA HIS A 113 9.29 -0.91 7.24
C HIS A 113 9.47 -0.44 8.70
N VAL A 114 8.66 -0.95 9.62
CA VAL A 114 8.68 -0.58 11.02
C VAL A 114 9.16 -1.75 11.87
N PHE A 115 10.35 -1.61 12.50
CA PHE A 115 10.91 -2.67 13.34
C PHE A 115 10.08 -2.87 14.62
N ASN A 116 9.71 -1.78 15.30
CA ASN A 116 8.94 -1.81 16.54
C ASN A 116 7.44 -1.58 16.28
N ILE A 117 6.80 -2.54 15.60
CA ILE A 117 5.38 -2.44 15.21
C ILE A 117 4.43 -2.22 16.40
N ASP A 118 4.71 -2.82 17.56
CA ASP A 118 3.88 -2.64 18.77
C ASP A 118 3.84 -1.17 19.23
N GLU A 119 4.95 -0.47 19.16
CA GLU A 119 5.04 0.96 19.53
C GLU A 119 4.23 1.82 18.56
N LEU A 120 4.35 1.56 17.26
CA LEU A 120 3.57 2.27 16.26
C LEU A 120 2.07 2.02 16.40
N LEU A 121 1.65 0.78 16.66
CA LEU A 121 0.24 0.46 16.85
C LEU A 121 -0.36 1.13 18.09
N LYS A 122 0.41 1.30 19.18
CA LYS A 122 0.01 2.11 20.33
C LYS A 122 -0.16 3.58 19.97
N GLU A 123 0.71 4.13 19.13
CA GLU A 123 0.57 5.50 18.64
C GLU A 123 -0.66 5.66 17.72
N PHE A 124 -0.95 4.68 16.85
CA PHE A 124 -2.19 4.67 16.09
C PHE A 124 -3.42 4.67 16.99
N ASN A 125 -3.42 3.83 18.03
CA ASN A 125 -4.49 3.80 19.01
C ASN A 125 -4.59 5.14 19.75
N ARG A 126 -3.48 5.72 20.19
CA ARG A 126 -3.46 7.00 20.91
C ARG A 126 -4.06 8.15 20.11
N VAL A 127 -3.71 8.29 18.82
CA VAL A 127 -4.15 9.42 17.99
C VAL A 127 -5.56 9.25 17.43
N LEU A 128 -6.06 8.00 17.35
CA LEU A 128 -7.44 7.73 16.95
C LEU A 128 -8.41 8.02 18.10
N LYS A 129 -9.56 8.60 17.76
CA LYS A 129 -10.70 8.73 18.67
C LYS A 129 -11.27 7.36 19.01
N LYS A 130 -11.99 7.27 20.12
CA LYS A 130 -12.78 6.07 20.46
C LYS A 130 -13.75 5.74 19.32
N ASN A 131 -13.84 4.46 18.95
CA ASN A 131 -14.56 3.94 17.77
C ASN A 131 -14.02 4.45 16.43
N GLY A 132 -12.88 5.15 16.42
CA GLY A 132 -12.19 5.55 15.20
C GLY A 132 -11.72 4.32 14.40
N LYS A 133 -11.72 4.44 13.06
CA LYS A 133 -11.43 3.32 12.17
C LYS A 133 -10.07 3.46 11.52
N ALA A 134 -9.39 2.33 11.34
CA ALA A 134 -8.15 2.28 10.58
C ALA A 134 -8.25 1.28 9.43
N LEU A 135 -7.82 1.68 8.23
CA LEU A 135 -7.61 0.81 7.08
C LEU A 135 -6.12 0.63 6.88
N ILE A 136 -5.66 -0.61 7.02
CA ILE A 136 -4.23 -0.93 6.95
C ILE A 136 -4.00 -2.00 5.88
N THR A 137 -3.02 -1.75 4.99
CA THR A 137 -2.53 -2.76 4.05
C THR A 137 -1.08 -3.11 4.36
N THR A 138 -0.72 -4.39 4.24
CA THR A 138 0.62 -4.88 4.54
C THR A 138 0.99 -6.00 3.57
N PRO A 139 2.16 -5.98 2.92
CA PRO A 139 2.54 -7.02 1.97
C PRO A 139 2.78 -8.35 2.68
N PHE A 140 2.41 -9.44 2.01
CA PHE A 140 2.73 -10.81 2.41
C PHE A 140 3.67 -11.46 1.40
N MET A 141 3.25 -11.58 0.14
CA MET A 141 4.12 -12.10 -0.93
C MET A 141 4.68 -10.93 -1.73
N TRP A 142 5.87 -10.49 -1.33
CA TRP A 142 6.62 -9.45 -2.04
C TRP A 142 8.12 -9.62 -1.85
N GLU A 143 8.92 -9.22 -2.84
CA GLU A 143 10.39 -9.20 -2.77
C GLU A 143 10.88 -8.18 -1.74
N GLU A 144 12.07 -8.37 -1.17
CA GLU A 144 12.72 -7.36 -0.34
C GLU A 144 12.92 -6.05 -1.11
N HIS A 145 12.60 -4.95 -0.47
CA HIS A 145 12.67 -3.63 -1.08
C HIS A 145 12.99 -2.55 -0.04
N GLU A 146 13.41 -1.38 -0.51
CA GLU A 146 13.71 -0.23 0.36
C GLU A 146 14.76 -0.51 1.45
N MET A 147 15.65 -1.47 1.19
CA MET A 147 16.73 -1.83 2.11
C MET A 147 17.53 -0.60 2.57
N PRO A 148 17.98 -0.54 3.86
CA PRO A 148 17.94 -1.60 4.88
C PRO A 148 16.67 -1.59 5.77
N HIS A 149 15.59 -0.93 5.37
CA HIS A 149 14.39 -0.71 6.20
C HIS A 149 13.22 -1.62 5.80
N ASP A 150 13.47 -2.86 5.41
CA ASP A 150 12.44 -3.86 5.10
C ASP A 150 12.56 -5.02 6.09
N PHE A 151 11.74 -5.01 7.14
CA PHE A 151 11.94 -5.85 8.32
C PHE A 151 11.02 -7.08 8.37
N ALA A 152 9.84 -7.05 7.74
CA ALA A 152 8.88 -8.13 7.97
C ALA A 152 7.89 -8.40 6.82
N ARG A 153 7.42 -9.65 6.79
CA ARG A 153 6.24 -10.11 6.05
C ARG A 153 5.32 -10.81 7.03
N TYR A 154 4.21 -10.16 7.36
CA TYR A 154 3.30 -10.66 8.38
C TYR A 154 2.23 -11.57 7.79
N THR A 155 1.97 -12.71 8.46
CA THR A 155 0.80 -13.52 8.17
C THR A 155 -0.47 -12.83 8.67
N THR A 156 -1.64 -13.19 8.12
CA THR A 156 -2.94 -12.69 8.59
C THR A 156 -3.12 -12.92 10.10
N THR A 157 -2.71 -14.09 10.61
CA THR A 157 -2.83 -14.44 12.03
C THR A 157 -1.95 -13.57 12.92
N ALA A 158 -0.71 -13.32 12.50
CA ALA A 158 0.21 -12.45 13.24
C ALA A 158 -0.34 -11.02 13.33
N LEU A 159 -0.81 -10.44 12.22
CA LEU A 159 -1.41 -9.10 12.22
C LEU A 159 -2.64 -9.01 13.09
N LYS A 160 -3.55 -10.01 13.01
CA LYS A 160 -4.74 -10.05 13.85
C LYS A 160 -4.39 -10.03 15.34
N HIS A 161 -3.41 -10.82 15.75
CA HIS A 161 -2.93 -10.84 17.14
C HIS A 161 -2.33 -9.48 17.56
N LEU A 162 -1.47 -8.90 16.71
CA LEU A 162 -0.85 -7.59 16.97
C LEU A 162 -1.89 -6.47 17.13
N TYR A 163 -2.89 -6.41 16.26
CA TYR A 163 -3.94 -5.40 16.35
C TYR A 163 -4.78 -5.57 17.62
N GLN A 164 -5.22 -6.79 17.92
CA GLN A 164 -6.02 -7.06 19.12
C GLN A 164 -5.25 -6.74 20.42
N LYS A 165 -3.96 -7.09 20.47
CA LYS A 165 -3.07 -6.77 21.60
C LYS A 165 -2.95 -5.27 21.85
N ASN A 166 -3.05 -4.45 20.78
CA ASN A 166 -2.89 -2.99 20.83
C ASN A 166 -4.23 -2.22 20.85
N GLY A 167 -5.32 -2.87 21.29
CA GLY A 167 -6.61 -2.21 21.54
C GLY A 167 -7.45 -1.96 20.29
N PHE A 168 -7.27 -2.79 19.24
CA PHE A 168 -8.09 -2.76 18.04
C PHE A 168 -8.97 -4.00 17.92
N LYS A 169 -10.22 -3.78 17.56
CA LYS A 169 -11.12 -4.81 17.08
C LYS A 169 -10.94 -4.94 15.56
N VAL A 170 -10.78 -6.17 15.08
CA VAL A 170 -10.81 -6.44 13.64
C VAL A 170 -12.28 -6.46 13.19
N VAL A 171 -12.68 -5.48 12.40
CA VAL A 171 -14.02 -5.38 11.80
C VAL A 171 -14.10 -6.29 10.60
N GLU A 172 -13.11 -6.19 9.70
CA GLU A 172 -13.01 -6.99 8.50
C GLU A 172 -11.55 -7.24 8.16
N ASN A 173 -11.24 -8.41 7.59
CA ASN A 173 -9.95 -8.65 6.97
C ASN A 173 -10.11 -9.48 5.70
N PHE A 174 -9.29 -9.20 4.71
CA PHE A 174 -9.24 -9.95 3.45
C PHE A 174 -7.85 -9.87 2.82
N LYS A 175 -7.65 -10.68 1.81
CA LYS A 175 -6.39 -10.84 1.09
C LYS A 175 -6.54 -10.29 -0.32
N THR A 176 -5.56 -9.53 -0.82
CA THR A 176 -5.56 -9.03 -2.20
C THR A 176 -4.80 -9.96 -3.13
N GLY A 177 -5.27 -10.09 -4.35
CA GLY A 177 -4.72 -11.03 -5.31
C GLY A 177 -5.02 -12.50 -4.94
N ASN A 178 -4.46 -13.41 -5.72
CA ASN A 178 -4.54 -14.85 -5.53
C ASN A 178 -3.23 -15.52 -5.97
N TYR A 179 -3.15 -16.84 -5.80
CA TYR A 179 -1.96 -17.63 -6.10
C TYR A 179 -1.45 -17.43 -7.55
N ILE A 180 -2.36 -17.42 -8.51
CA ILE A 180 -2.02 -17.24 -9.93
C ILE A 180 -1.43 -15.86 -10.19
N GLU A 181 -2.07 -14.79 -9.69
CA GLU A 181 -1.56 -13.43 -9.85
C GLU A 181 -0.17 -13.27 -9.21
N VAL A 182 0.08 -13.89 -8.05
CA VAL A 182 1.39 -13.91 -7.40
C VAL A 182 2.44 -14.56 -8.28
N ILE A 183 2.19 -15.76 -8.84
CA ILE A 183 3.13 -16.44 -9.73
C ILE A 183 3.50 -15.55 -10.92
N PHE A 184 2.51 -14.98 -11.61
CA PHE A 184 2.76 -14.14 -12.77
C PHE A 184 3.51 -12.86 -12.41
N GLN A 185 3.19 -12.23 -11.28
CA GLN A 185 3.91 -11.06 -10.80
C GLN A 185 5.37 -11.36 -10.45
N PHE A 186 5.63 -12.47 -9.75
CA PHE A 186 7.00 -12.83 -9.36
C PHE A 186 7.87 -13.22 -10.57
N ASN A 187 7.32 -13.89 -11.57
CA ASN A 187 8.03 -14.13 -12.83
C ASN A 187 8.40 -12.82 -13.53
N LEU A 188 7.50 -11.84 -13.56
CA LEU A 188 7.79 -10.52 -14.13
C LEU A 188 8.86 -9.77 -13.33
N ASN A 189 8.81 -9.85 -11.99
CA ASN A 189 9.81 -9.27 -11.11
C ASN A 189 11.19 -9.91 -11.34
N TYR A 190 11.24 -11.24 -11.47
CA TYR A 190 12.49 -11.95 -11.80
C TYR A 190 13.10 -11.43 -13.10
N ILE A 191 12.33 -11.33 -14.18
CA ILE A 191 12.80 -10.79 -15.45
C ILE A 191 13.29 -9.35 -15.30
N LYS A 192 12.55 -8.51 -14.60
CA LYS A 192 12.95 -7.13 -14.30
C LYS A 192 14.31 -7.07 -13.59
N ASN A 193 14.56 -7.99 -12.65
CA ASN A 193 15.76 -7.98 -11.83
C ASN A 193 17.02 -8.47 -12.56
N ILE A 194 16.88 -9.34 -13.56
CA ILE A 194 18.01 -9.82 -14.39
C ILE A 194 18.34 -8.90 -15.57
N LEU A 195 17.48 -7.94 -15.90
CA LEU A 195 17.74 -6.96 -16.96
C LEU A 195 18.72 -5.87 -16.49
N PRO A 196 19.52 -5.28 -17.41
CA PRO A 196 20.48 -4.22 -17.09
C PRO A 196 19.86 -3.03 -16.36
N ASP A 197 20.65 -2.37 -15.49
CA ASP A 197 20.18 -1.25 -14.65
C ASP A 197 19.87 0.05 -15.41
N ASN A 198 20.17 0.14 -16.70
CA ASN A 198 19.79 1.29 -17.49
C ASN A 198 18.27 1.39 -17.60
N LYS A 199 17.67 2.37 -16.94
CA LYS A 199 16.21 2.53 -16.81
C LYS A 199 15.49 2.53 -18.16
N ASN A 200 16.03 3.22 -19.17
CA ASN A 200 15.39 3.33 -20.49
C ASN A 200 15.46 2.00 -21.27
N VAL A 201 16.64 1.37 -21.27
CA VAL A 201 16.85 0.06 -21.92
C VAL A 201 15.97 -0.98 -21.26
N ARG A 202 16.02 -1.08 -19.92
CA ARG A 202 15.22 -2.02 -19.15
C ARG A 202 13.71 -1.85 -19.41
N GLN A 203 13.21 -0.61 -19.47
CA GLN A 203 11.78 -0.37 -19.68
C GLN A 203 11.33 -0.82 -21.07
N VAL A 204 12.11 -0.58 -22.13
CA VAL A 204 11.77 -1.02 -23.48
C VAL A 204 11.75 -2.54 -23.58
N PHE A 205 12.78 -3.22 -23.03
CA PHE A 205 12.85 -4.68 -23.05
C PHE A 205 11.78 -5.33 -22.17
N LEU A 206 11.31 -4.64 -21.11
CA LEU A 206 10.32 -5.17 -20.19
C LEU A 206 8.89 -5.14 -20.76
N ILE A 207 8.56 -4.22 -21.66
CA ILE A 207 7.19 -4.05 -22.19
C ILE A 207 6.56 -5.36 -22.70
N PRO A 208 7.17 -6.16 -23.56
CA PRO A 208 6.55 -7.40 -24.04
C PRO A 208 6.27 -8.39 -22.89
N PHE A 209 7.14 -8.46 -21.88
CA PHE A 209 6.93 -9.30 -20.70
C PHE A 209 5.83 -8.75 -19.82
N ILE A 210 5.74 -7.43 -19.62
CA ILE A 210 4.63 -6.79 -18.89
C ILE A 210 3.30 -7.17 -19.54
N ILE A 211 3.17 -7.04 -20.86
CA ILE A 211 1.94 -7.40 -21.58
C ILE A 211 1.61 -8.88 -21.39
N PHE A 212 2.59 -9.75 -21.59
CA PHE A 212 2.42 -11.19 -21.45
C PHE A 212 1.97 -11.58 -20.04
N PHE A 213 2.74 -11.19 -19.02
CA PHE A 213 2.45 -11.61 -17.65
C PHE A 213 1.19 -10.97 -17.07
N ASN A 214 0.88 -9.72 -17.40
CA ASN A 214 -0.37 -9.09 -17.00
C ASN A 214 -1.57 -9.75 -17.69
N PHE A 215 -1.46 -10.05 -19.00
CA PHE A 215 -2.54 -10.68 -19.74
C PHE A 215 -2.83 -12.09 -19.21
N PHE A 216 -1.83 -12.94 -19.14
CA PHE A 216 -2.03 -14.31 -18.67
C PHE A 216 -2.32 -14.39 -17.16
N GLY A 217 -1.73 -13.50 -16.35
CA GLY A 217 -2.04 -13.39 -14.93
C GLY A 217 -3.51 -13.07 -14.68
N VAL A 218 -4.07 -12.10 -15.41
CA VAL A 218 -5.51 -11.78 -15.33
C VAL A 218 -6.35 -12.90 -15.92
N LEU A 219 -6.01 -13.42 -17.10
CA LEU A 219 -6.77 -14.47 -17.77
C LEU A 219 -6.88 -15.73 -16.91
N PHE A 220 -5.76 -16.26 -16.42
CA PHE A 220 -5.77 -17.49 -15.62
C PHE A 220 -6.35 -17.26 -14.21
N SER A 221 -6.20 -16.05 -13.65
CA SER A 221 -6.89 -15.69 -12.40
C SER A 221 -8.42 -15.72 -12.53
N LEU A 222 -8.97 -15.51 -13.74
CA LEU A 222 -10.41 -15.60 -14.01
C LEU A 222 -10.89 -17.03 -14.36
N LEU A 223 -10.03 -17.83 -14.97
CA LEU A 223 -10.38 -19.15 -15.47
C LEU A 223 -10.14 -20.28 -14.46
N LEU A 224 -9.16 -20.11 -13.59
CA LEU A 224 -8.76 -21.15 -12.63
C LEU A 224 -9.43 -20.93 -11.26
N PRO A 225 -9.58 -21.99 -10.45
CA PRO A 225 -10.10 -21.88 -9.10
C PRO A 225 -9.31 -20.89 -8.26
N VAL A 226 -10.01 -20.05 -7.49
CA VAL A 226 -9.37 -19.02 -6.64
C VAL A 226 -8.73 -19.68 -5.42
N ASP A 227 -7.41 -19.56 -5.33
CA ASP A 227 -6.62 -19.91 -4.15
C ASP A 227 -5.96 -18.66 -3.58
N LYS A 228 -6.19 -18.39 -2.30
CA LYS A 228 -5.61 -17.28 -1.53
C LYS A 228 -4.66 -17.76 -0.42
N THR A 229 -4.04 -18.92 -0.59
CA THR A 229 -2.94 -19.35 0.30
C THR A 229 -1.65 -18.58 0.01
N ALA A 230 -1.41 -18.24 -1.26
CA ALA A 230 -0.46 -17.19 -1.65
C ALA A 230 -1.25 -15.95 -2.17
N TYR A 231 -0.87 -14.77 -1.70
CA TYR A 231 -1.58 -13.51 -1.97
C TYR A 231 -0.64 -12.32 -1.81
N PHE A 232 -0.98 -11.15 -2.36
CA PHE A 232 -0.10 -9.99 -2.29
C PHE A 232 -0.12 -9.34 -0.91
N ASN A 233 -1.28 -8.88 -0.45
CA ASN A 233 -1.38 -8.05 0.75
C ASN A 233 -2.48 -8.55 1.68
N ASN A 234 -2.23 -8.40 2.98
CA ASN A 234 -3.26 -8.37 3.98
C ASN A 234 -3.93 -6.98 3.97
N VAL A 235 -5.23 -6.95 4.08
CA VAL A 235 -6.02 -5.73 4.28
C VAL A 235 -6.87 -5.89 5.52
N PHE A 236 -6.78 -4.93 6.44
CA PHE A 236 -7.54 -4.92 7.67
C PHE A 236 -8.30 -3.61 7.82
N LEU A 237 -9.60 -3.73 8.06
CA LEU A 237 -10.42 -2.67 8.61
C LEU A 237 -10.52 -2.90 10.11
N LEU A 238 -10.01 -1.95 10.88
CA LEU A 238 -9.93 -1.99 12.33
C LEU A 238 -10.82 -0.91 12.95
N GLU A 239 -11.22 -1.12 14.21
CA GLU A 239 -11.89 -0.14 15.02
C GLU A 239 -11.22 -0.07 16.39
N LYS A 240 -10.89 1.15 16.87
CA LYS A 240 -10.37 1.36 18.22
C LYS A 240 -11.46 1.03 19.24
N THR A 241 -11.14 0.19 20.24
CA THR A 241 -12.11 -0.25 21.26
C THR A 241 -12.14 0.62 22.50
N GLU A 242 -10.97 1.16 22.92
CA GLU A 242 -10.83 1.98 24.15
C GLU A 242 -9.84 3.12 23.95
#